data_391287a8661612a425511339764d07d9
#
_entry.id   391287a8661612a425511339764d07d9
#
_cell.length_a   1.000
_cell.length_b   1.000
_cell.length_c   1.000
_cell.angle_alpha   90.00
_cell.angle_beta   90.00
_cell.angle_gamma   90.00
#
_symmetry.space_group_name_H-M   'P 1'
#
loop_
_entity.id
_entity.type
_entity.pdbx_description
1 polymer ?
#
loop_
_entity_poly.entity_id
_entity_poly.type
_entity_poly.pdbx_seq_one_letter_code
_entity_poly.pdbx_strand_id
1 'polypeptide(L)'
;MVTTMTERPVPKMIYPHNYERKIGIDSIRLLLKERCLSSLGKLLVDEMAFCKDAATINEWLEQVREFRRLRQERADVPLTFFFDVRPALKRIRLENTHFEVEELFDFRRSLDTIHRLVAFIRGLDEELDEDGHIAEKHYEALYQLADGVATFPILIQQADQIVDKFGHVRDTASPELNQIRRELR
;
A
#
# COMPACT_ATOMS: atom_id res chain seq x y z
N MET A 1 -12.63 10.28 12.30
CA MET A 1 -12.43 9.29 13.37
C MET A 1 -11.12 8.58 13.07
N VAL A 2 -10.14 8.70 13.93
CA VAL A 2 -8.85 8.01 13.78
C VAL A 2 -9.12 6.57 14.16
N THR A 3 -9.04 5.65 13.20
CA THR A 3 -9.10 4.22 13.48
C THR A 3 -7.93 3.88 14.39
N THR A 4 -8.24 3.59 15.65
CA THR A 4 -7.30 3.08 16.63
C THR A 4 -6.67 1.82 16.04
N MET A 5 -5.37 1.88 15.76
CA MET A 5 -4.58 0.68 15.53
C MET A 5 -4.83 -0.24 16.73
N THR A 6 -5.51 -1.33 16.48
CA THR A 6 -5.73 -2.39 17.46
C THR A 6 -4.36 -2.84 17.92
N GLU A 7 -4.04 -2.62 19.20
CA GLU A 7 -2.81 -3.13 19.81
C GLU A 7 -2.78 -4.64 19.57
N ARG A 8 -1.80 -5.09 18.79
CA ARG A 8 -1.60 -6.52 18.57
C ARG A 8 -1.31 -7.16 19.92
N PRO A 9 -2.00 -8.24 20.28
CA PRO A 9 -1.78 -8.90 21.57
C PRO A 9 -0.32 -9.35 21.66
N VAL A 10 0.37 -8.91 22.71
CA VAL A 10 1.75 -9.34 23.00
C VAL A 10 1.75 -10.85 23.13
N PRO A 11 2.49 -11.60 22.31
CA PRO A 11 2.45 -13.06 22.35
C PRO A 11 2.96 -13.54 23.71
N LYS A 12 2.17 -14.38 24.39
CA LYS A 12 2.69 -15.15 25.53
C LYS A 12 3.91 -15.92 25.04
N MET A 13 5.06 -15.69 25.70
CA MET A 13 6.33 -16.31 25.33
C MET A 13 6.16 -17.80 25.10
N ILE A 14 6.50 -18.27 23.91
CA ILE A 14 6.55 -19.69 23.58
C ILE A 14 7.92 -20.19 24.01
N TYR A 15 7.94 -21.28 24.74
CA TYR A 15 9.18 -21.93 25.13
C TYR A 15 9.55 -23.02 24.11
N PRO A 16 10.83 -23.13 23.72
CA PRO A 16 11.97 -22.26 24.03
C PRO A 16 11.95 -20.96 23.24
N HIS A 17 12.57 -19.89 23.76
CA HIS A 17 12.61 -18.56 23.11
C HIS A 17 13.13 -18.57 21.67
N ASN A 18 13.92 -19.56 21.31
CA ASN A 18 14.48 -19.70 19.95
C ASN A 18 13.71 -20.72 19.09
N TYR A 19 12.45 -21.00 19.40
CA TYR A 19 11.67 -22.00 18.68
C TYR A 19 11.55 -21.69 17.18
N GLU A 20 11.33 -20.42 16.81
CA GLU A 20 11.22 -20.00 15.40
C GLU A 20 12.46 -20.37 14.60
N ARG A 21 13.65 -20.13 15.17
CA ARG A 21 14.90 -20.52 14.55
C ARG A 21 15.02 -22.06 14.43
N LYS A 22 14.60 -22.78 15.47
CA LYS A 22 14.66 -24.26 15.47
C LYS A 22 13.76 -24.90 14.43
N ILE A 23 12.60 -24.29 14.13
CA ILE A 23 11.65 -24.79 13.14
C ILE A 23 11.85 -24.15 11.75
N GLY A 24 12.86 -23.28 11.57
CA GLY A 24 13.21 -22.70 10.29
C GLY A 24 12.37 -21.49 9.85
N ILE A 25 11.60 -20.87 10.73
CA ILE A 25 10.77 -19.68 10.43
C ILE A 25 11.64 -18.51 9.96
N ASP A 26 12.84 -18.36 10.52
CA ASP A 26 13.78 -17.30 10.09
C ASP A 26 14.13 -17.41 8.61
N SER A 27 14.33 -18.64 8.10
CA SER A 27 14.60 -18.88 6.67
C SER A 27 13.36 -18.54 5.81
N ILE A 28 12.16 -18.86 6.30
CA ILE A 28 10.92 -18.49 5.60
C ILE A 28 10.74 -16.98 5.55
N ARG A 29 11.02 -16.25 6.65
CA ARG A 29 11.00 -14.78 6.66
C ARG A 29 11.96 -14.18 5.63
N LEU A 30 13.18 -14.72 5.50
CA LEU A 30 14.12 -14.26 4.48
C LEU A 30 13.56 -14.41 3.07
N LEU A 31 13.02 -15.58 2.74
CA LEU A 31 12.40 -15.85 1.44
C LEU A 31 11.20 -14.92 1.18
N LEU A 32 10.37 -14.66 2.18
CA LEU A 32 9.25 -13.72 2.06
C LEU A 32 9.74 -12.29 1.80
N LYS A 33 10.78 -11.83 2.50
CA LYS A 33 11.37 -10.50 2.29
C LYS A 33 11.92 -10.31 0.88
N GLU A 34 12.52 -11.35 0.28
CA GLU A 34 12.99 -11.32 -1.10
C GLU A 34 11.85 -11.15 -2.11
N ARG A 35 10.64 -11.57 -1.75
CA ARG A 35 9.44 -11.47 -2.59
C ARG A 35 8.62 -10.20 -2.34
N CYS A 36 8.95 -9.41 -1.30
CA CYS A 36 8.26 -8.17 -1.02
C CYS A 36 8.55 -7.09 -2.07
N LEU A 37 7.50 -6.44 -2.57
CA LEU A 37 7.58 -5.35 -3.54
C LEU A 37 8.03 -4.02 -2.90
N SER A 38 7.96 -3.90 -1.57
CA SER A 38 8.24 -2.64 -0.87
C SER A 38 8.99 -2.86 0.44
N SER A 39 9.64 -1.80 0.91
CA SER A 39 10.25 -1.76 2.26
C SER A 39 9.21 -1.96 3.36
N LEU A 40 7.99 -1.45 3.16
CA LEU A 40 6.87 -1.64 4.09
C LEU A 40 6.47 -3.11 4.23
N GLY A 41 6.41 -3.83 3.10
CA GLY A 41 6.18 -5.28 3.12
C GLY A 41 7.27 -6.04 3.87
N LYS A 42 8.54 -5.66 3.70
CA LYS A 42 9.65 -6.26 4.45
C LYS A 42 9.54 -6.01 5.96
N LEU A 43 9.11 -4.81 6.37
CA LEU A 43 8.87 -4.49 7.78
C LEU A 43 7.73 -5.35 8.36
N LEU A 44 6.65 -5.54 7.62
CA LEU A 44 5.56 -6.41 8.06
C LEU A 44 6.00 -7.87 8.24
N VAL A 45 6.92 -8.36 7.39
CA VAL A 45 7.50 -9.70 7.58
C VAL A 45 8.36 -9.77 8.84
N ASP A 46 9.10 -8.71 9.19
CA ASP A 46 9.85 -8.65 10.45
C ASP A 46 8.95 -8.63 11.69
N GLU A 47 7.79 -8.00 11.56
CA GLU A 47 6.79 -7.91 12.63
C GLU A 47 5.90 -9.16 12.76
N MET A 48 6.04 -10.14 11.86
CA MET A 48 5.26 -11.38 11.94
C MET A 48 5.51 -12.07 13.27
N ALA A 49 4.42 -12.38 13.99
CA ALA A 49 4.47 -13.04 15.28
C ALA A 49 3.47 -14.20 15.33
N PHE A 50 3.70 -15.11 16.26
CA PHE A 50 2.80 -16.22 16.50
C PHE A 50 1.43 -15.73 16.97
N CYS A 51 0.37 -16.14 16.28
CA CYS A 51 -1.02 -15.86 16.63
C CYS A 51 -1.73 -17.13 17.09
N LYS A 52 -2.60 -17.01 18.11
CA LYS A 52 -3.45 -18.11 18.65
C LYS A 52 -4.92 -17.88 18.40
N ASP A 53 -5.30 -16.69 17.98
CA ASP A 53 -6.68 -16.37 17.71
C ASP A 53 -7.13 -16.98 16.37
N ALA A 54 -8.02 -17.94 16.44
CA ALA A 54 -8.49 -18.68 15.28
C ALA A 54 -9.25 -17.78 14.29
N ALA A 55 -9.98 -16.78 14.76
CA ALA A 55 -10.72 -15.86 13.90
C ALA A 55 -9.75 -15.03 13.05
N THR A 56 -8.77 -14.41 13.69
CA THR A 56 -7.72 -13.62 13.02
C THR A 56 -6.91 -14.47 12.03
N ILE A 57 -6.55 -15.71 12.41
CA ILE A 57 -5.82 -16.62 11.53
C ILE A 57 -6.65 -16.95 10.28
N ASN A 58 -7.92 -17.27 10.45
CA ASN A 58 -8.82 -17.60 9.34
C ASN A 58 -9.03 -16.40 8.41
N GLU A 59 -9.18 -15.19 8.95
CA GLU A 59 -9.26 -13.96 8.17
C GLU A 59 -8.00 -13.77 7.29
N TRP A 60 -6.80 -13.86 7.87
CA TRP A 60 -5.56 -13.74 7.10
C TRP A 60 -5.40 -14.83 6.04
N LEU A 61 -5.79 -16.07 6.36
CA LEU A 61 -5.75 -17.16 5.40
C LEU A 61 -6.72 -16.93 4.23
N GLU A 62 -7.90 -16.38 4.52
CA GLU A 62 -8.88 -16.07 3.47
C GLU A 62 -8.40 -14.92 2.58
N GLN A 63 -7.85 -13.84 3.13
CA GLN A 63 -7.21 -12.77 2.37
C GLN A 63 -6.14 -13.31 1.41
N VAL A 64 -5.29 -14.23 1.88
CA VAL A 64 -4.26 -14.85 1.04
C VAL A 64 -4.87 -15.76 -0.04
N ARG A 65 -5.91 -16.54 0.28
CA ARG A 65 -6.60 -17.40 -0.68
C ARG A 65 -7.25 -16.59 -1.79
N GLU A 66 -7.99 -15.55 -1.44
CA GLU A 66 -8.64 -14.64 -2.38
C GLU A 66 -7.61 -13.93 -3.25
N PHE A 67 -6.53 -13.38 -2.67
CA PHE A 67 -5.49 -12.71 -3.43
C PHE A 67 -4.77 -13.67 -4.40
N ARG A 68 -4.51 -14.91 -3.99
CA ARG A 68 -3.93 -15.93 -4.87
C ARG A 68 -4.86 -16.26 -6.02
N ARG A 69 -6.17 -16.43 -5.77
CA ARG A 69 -7.18 -16.65 -6.80
C ARG A 69 -7.24 -15.46 -7.76
N LEU A 70 -7.33 -14.24 -7.23
CA LEU A 70 -7.32 -13.02 -8.01
C LEU A 70 -6.12 -12.95 -8.97
N ARG A 71 -4.94 -13.29 -8.48
CA ARG A 71 -3.71 -13.32 -9.31
C ARG A 71 -3.72 -14.40 -10.38
N GLN A 72 -4.50 -15.46 -10.23
CA GLN A 72 -4.68 -16.49 -11.24
C GLN A 72 -5.72 -16.10 -12.30
N GLU A 73 -6.79 -15.44 -11.88
CA GLU A 73 -7.90 -15.03 -12.73
C GLU A 73 -7.63 -13.70 -13.45
N ARG A 74 -6.87 -12.81 -12.82
CA ARG A 74 -6.56 -11.45 -13.30
C ARG A 74 -5.07 -11.20 -13.36
N ALA A 75 -4.57 -10.84 -14.55
CA ALA A 75 -3.17 -10.47 -14.75
C ALA A 75 -2.89 -8.98 -14.45
N ASP A 76 -3.93 -8.15 -14.42
CA ASP A 76 -3.87 -6.68 -14.44
C ASP A 76 -3.96 -6.02 -13.06
N VAL A 77 -3.78 -6.78 -11.97
CA VAL A 77 -3.76 -6.21 -10.60
C VAL A 77 -2.70 -5.10 -10.52
N PRO A 78 -3.08 -3.86 -10.16
CA PRO A 78 -2.20 -2.68 -10.24
C PRO A 78 -1.21 -2.62 -9.07
N LEU A 79 -0.25 -3.54 -9.03
CA LEU A 79 0.81 -3.62 -8.02
C LEU A 79 2.09 -2.98 -8.56
N THR A 80 2.21 -1.66 -8.49
CA THR A 80 3.33 -0.95 -9.12
C THR A 80 4.29 -0.33 -8.10
N PHE A 81 3.95 0.82 -7.52
CA PHE A 81 4.85 1.62 -6.72
C PHE A 81 4.37 1.74 -5.27
N PHE A 82 5.15 1.21 -4.34
CA PHE A 82 4.89 1.31 -2.90
C PHE A 82 6.14 1.83 -2.19
N PHE A 83 6.21 3.14 -2.03
CA PHE A 83 7.32 3.79 -1.32
C PHE A 83 6.96 4.06 0.14
N ASP A 84 7.94 4.02 1.04
CA ASP A 84 7.73 4.45 2.41
C ASP A 84 7.81 5.97 2.52
N VAL A 85 6.67 6.62 2.39
CA VAL A 85 6.54 8.07 2.46
C VAL A 85 6.35 8.61 3.89
N ARG A 86 6.28 7.72 4.90
CA ARG A 86 6.08 8.11 6.31
C ARG A 86 7.16 9.02 6.87
N PRO A 87 8.45 8.85 6.57
CA PRO A 87 9.49 9.77 7.03
C PRO A 87 9.30 11.19 6.50
N ALA A 88 9.02 11.32 5.20
CA ALA A 88 8.76 12.61 4.56
C ALA A 88 7.49 13.27 5.12
N LEU A 89 6.40 12.51 5.26
CA LEU A 89 5.16 12.98 5.88
C LEU A 89 5.35 13.44 7.34
N LYS A 90 6.21 12.78 8.10
CA LYS A 90 6.53 13.19 9.46
C LYS A 90 7.31 14.51 9.48
N ARG A 91 8.25 14.68 8.55
CA ARG A 91 9.08 15.89 8.45
C ARG A 91 8.26 17.12 8.06
N ILE A 92 7.39 17.02 7.05
CA ILE A 92 6.60 18.16 6.55
C ILE A 92 5.51 18.65 7.52
N ARG A 93 5.34 18.01 8.68
CA ARG A 93 4.52 18.55 9.78
C ARG A 93 5.20 19.72 10.52
N LEU A 94 6.50 19.88 10.32
CA LEU A 94 7.26 20.98 10.91
C LEU A 94 7.13 22.22 10.03
N GLU A 95 6.98 23.39 10.64
CA GLU A 95 6.92 24.66 9.91
C GLU A 95 8.17 24.87 9.05
N ASN A 96 8.00 25.49 7.90
CA ASN A 96 9.07 25.78 6.94
C ASN A 96 9.78 24.55 6.36
N THR A 97 9.15 23.39 6.41
CA THR A 97 9.62 22.19 5.73
C THR A 97 8.73 21.83 4.53
N HIS A 98 9.30 21.17 3.55
CA HIS A 98 8.61 20.77 2.33
C HIS A 98 9.08 19.39 1.89
N PHE A 99 8.40 18.80 0.94
CA PHE A 99 8.89 17.63 0.23
C PHE A 99 10.08 18.00 -0.65
N GLU A 100 11.09 17.17 -0.67
CA GLU A 100 12.01 17.15 -1.80
C GLU A 100 11.31 16.66 -3.06
N VAL A 101 11.83 17.02 -4.24
CA VAL A 101 11.16 16.71 -5.51
C VAL A 101 10.95 15.19 -5.69
N GLU A 102 11.95 14.40 -5.36
CA GLU A 102 11.89 12.93 -5.43
C GLU A 102 10.86 12.38 -4.44
N GLU A 103 10.79 12.93 -3.24
CA GLU A 103 9.82 12.51 -2.22
C GLU A 103 8.38 12.84 -2.64
N LEU A 104 8.16 14.01 -3.25
CA LEU A 104 6.85 14.39 -3.79
C LEU A 104 6.44 13.44 -4.93
N PHE A 105 7.38 13.07 -5.79
CA PHE A 105 7.14 12.13 -6.87
C PHE A 105 6.81 10.72 -6.35
N ASP A 106 7.55 10.23 -5.34
CA ASP A 106 7.29 8.94 -4.70
C ASP A 106 5.97 8.94 -3.95
N PHE A 107 5.65 10.04 -3.26
CA PHE A 107 4.36 10.25 -2.61
C PHE A 107 3.21 10.18 -3.62
N ARG A 108 3.31 10.93 -4.71
CA ARG A 108 2.32 10.91 -5.79
C ARG A 108 2.12 9.52 -6.36
N ARG A 109 3.20 8.79 -6.68
CA ARG A 109 3.14 7.43 -7.24
C ARG A 109 2.51 6.43 -6.27
N SER A 110 2.85 6.54 -4.99
CA SER A 110 2.28 5.68 -3.95
C SER A 110 0.78 5.92 -3.78
N LEU A 111 0.34 7.18 -3.75
CA LEU A 111 -1.09 7.53 -3.68
C LEU A 111 -1.86 7.02 -4.90
N ASP A 112 -1.30 7.17 -6.10
CA ASP A 112 -1.92 6.70 -7.34
C ASP A 112 -2.06 5.17 -7.36
N THR A 113 -1.02 4.45 -6.90
CA THR A 113 -1.09 2.98 -6.78
C THR A 113 -2.16 2.54 -5.79
N ILE A 114 -2.23 3.18 -4.61
CA ILE A 114 -3.27 2.88 -3.61
C ILE A 114 -4.66 3.18 -4.17
N HIS A 115 -4.84 4.35 -4.81
CA HIS A 115 -6.11 4.74 -5.42
C HIS A 115 -6.58 3.71 -6.45
N ARG A 116 -5.69 3.32 -7.38
CA ARG A 116 -6.01 2.32 -8.42
C ARG A 116 -6.27 0.93 -7.84
N LEU A 117 -5.51 0.52 -6.82
CA LEU A 117 -5.72 -0.78 -6.19
C LEU A 117 -7.06 -0.85 -5.46
N VAL A 118 -7.41 0.21 -4.70
CA VAL A 118 -8.72 0.28 -4.02
C VAL A 118 -9.86 0.31 -5.02
N ALA A 119 -9.76 1.10 -6.09
CA ALA A 119 -10.76 1.14 -7.15
C ALA A 119 -10.90 -0.21 -7.87
N PHE A 120 -9.78 -0.89 -8.13
CA PHE A 120 -9.76 -2.22 -8.75
C PHE A 120 -10.47 -3.25 -7.87
N ILE A 121 -10.14 -3.31 -6.56
CA ILE A 121 -10.79 -4.27 -5.63
C ILE A 121 -12.28 -3.98 -5.50
N ARG A 122 -12.68 -2.70 -5.41
CA ARG A 122 -14.10 -2.33 -5.35
C ARG A 122 -14.85 -2.68 -6.64
N GLY A 123 -14.21 -2.55 -7.80
CA GLY A 123 -14.78 -2.91 -9.09
C GLY A 123 -14.99 -4.41 -9.29
N LEU A 124 -14.29 -5.27 -8.53
CA LEU A 124 -14.49 -6.72 -8.60
C LEU A 124 -15.90 -7.18 -8.15
N ASP A 125 -16.52 -6.40 -7.26
CA ASP A 125 -17.87 -6.70 -6.73
C ASP A 125 -18.99 -6.19 -7.64
N GLU A 126 -18.67 -5.37 -8.65
CA GLU A 126 -19.64 -4.80 -9.59
C GLU A 126 -19.82 -5.67 -10.86
N GLU A 127 -19.07 -6.75 -10.98
CA GLU A 127 -19.19 -7.66 -12.12
C GLU A 127 -20.51 -8.44 -12.00
N LEU A 128 -21.32 -8.34 -13.05
CA LEU A 128 -22.54 -9.13 -13.19
C LEU A 128 -22.18 -10.53 -13.70
N ASP A 129 -22.88 -11.55 -13.19
CA ASP A 129 -22.81 -12.89 -13.75
C ASP A 129 -23.41 -12.95 -15.17
N GLU A 130 -23.33 -14.11 -15.83
CA GLU A 130 -23.88 -14.31 -17.19
C GLU A 130 -25.40 -14.08 -17.25
N ASP A 131 -26.11 -14.17 -16.13
CA ASP A 131 -27.55 -13.96 -15.99
C ASP A 131 -27.90 -12.50 -15.60
N GLY A 132 -26.91 -11.61 -15.41
CA GLY A 132 -27.09 -10.21 -15.07
C GLY A 132 -27.39 -9.95 -13.59
N HIS A 133 -27.16 -10.92 -12.72
CA HIS A 133 -27.18 -10.74 -11.27
C HIS A 133 -25.82 -10.28 -10.78
N ILE A 134 -25.80 -9.54 -9.66
CA ILE A 134 -24.52 -9.22 -8.98
C ILE A 134 -23.94 -10.57 -8.53
N ALA A 135 -22.77 -10.92 -9.08
CA ALA A 135 -22.08 -12.14 -8.73
C ALA A 135 -21.88 -12.22 -7.21
N GLU A 136 -22.02 -13.41 -6.61
CA GLU A 136 -21.67 -13.58 -5.20
C GLU A 136 -20.28 -12.99 -4.96
N LYS A 137 -20.11 -12.21 -3.88
CA LYS A 137 -18.84 -11.57 -3.52
C LYS A 137 -17.73 -12.61 -3.41
N HIS A 138 -16.99 -12.78 -4.50
CA HIS A 138 -15.90 -13.76 -4.56
C HIS A 138 -14.64 -13.33 -3.82
N TYR A 139 -14.57 -12.03 -3.41
CA TYR A 139 -13.39 -11.38 -2.83
C TYR A 139 -13.73 -10.55 -1.58
N GLU A 140 -14.60 -11.09 -0.71
CA GLU A 140 -15.11 -10.40 0.48
C GLU A 140 -13.97 -9.97 1.43
N ALA A 141 -12.98 -10.85 1.68
CA ALA A 141 -11.89 -10.53 2.58
C ALA A 141 -10.97 -9.43 2.04
N LEU A 142 -10.75 -9.39 0.71
CA LEU A 142 -10.01 -8.30 0.07
C LEU A 142 -10.82 -7.01 0.05
N TYR A 143 -12.12 -7.09 -0.17
CA TYR A 143 -13.02 -5.94 -0.13
C TYR A 143 -13.01 -5.30 1.25
N GLN A 144 -13.18 -6.08 2.32
CA GLN A 144 -13.11 -5.60 3.70
C GLN A 144 -11.74 -4.97 4.03
N LEU A 145 -10.66 -5.52 3.51
CA LEU A 145 -9.31 -4.95 3.65
C LEU A 145 -9.20 -3.58 2.96
N ALA A 146 -9.85 -3.38 1.83
CA ALA A 146 -9.82 -2.14 1.05
C ALA A 146 -10.86 -1.10 1.51
N ASP A 147 -11.94 -1.51 2.16
CA ASP A 147 -13.06 -0.63 2.53
C ASP A 147 -12.64 0.49 3.49
N GLY A 148 -11.73 0.20 4.43
CA GLY A 148 -11.19 1.20 5.36
C GLY A 148 -10.11 2.12 4.78
N VAL A 149 -9.71 1.95 3.50
CA VAL A 149 -8.61 2.70 2.91
C VAL A 149 -9.10 3.99 2.24
N ALA A 150 -8.66 5.14 2.76
CA ALA A 150 -8.93 6.44 2.16
C ALA A 150 -8.06 6.66 0.92
N THR A 151 -8.65 7.25 -0.13
CA THR A 151 -7.95 7.66 -1.35
C THR A 151 -7.99 9.18 -1.50
N PHE A 152 -6.96 9.75 -2.13
CA PHE A 152 -6.77 11.20 -2.20
C PHE A 152 -6.52 11.68 -3.65
N PRO A 153 -7.52 11.57 -4.56
CA PRO A 153 -7.34 11.94 -5.96
C PRO A 153 -6.96 13.40 -6.16
N ILE A 154 -7.47 14.31 -5.30
CA ILE A 154 -7.14 15.74 -5.36
C ILE A 154 -5.65 15.97 -5.09
N LEU A 155 -5.05 15.27 -4.13
CA LEU A 155 -3.62 15.39 -3.84
C LEU A 155 -2.77 14.84 -4.99
N ILE A 156 -3.21 13.76 -5.64
CA ILE A 156 -2.55 13.23 -6.83
C ILE A 156 -2.55 14.30 -7.94
N GLN A 157 -3.72 14.91 -8.20
CA GLN A 157 -3.84 15.98 -9.21
C GLN A 157 -2.97 17.20 -8.88
N GLN A 158 -2.92 17.62 -7.62
CA GLN A 158 -2.06 18.74 -7.19
C GLN A 158 -0.58 18.42 -7.37
N ALA A 159 -0.15 17.20 -7.04
CA ALA A 159 1.22 16.77 -7.27
C ALA A 159 1.55 16.71 -8.78
N ASP A 160 0.60 16.29 -9.63
CA ASP A 160 0.75 16.27 -11.09
C ASP A 160 0.89 17.67 -11.72
N GLN A 161 0.43 18.72 -11.05
CA GLN A 161 0.68 20.09 -11.48
C GLN A 161 2.13 20.54 -11.23
N ILE A 162 2.79 19.94 -10.22
CA ILE A 162 4.15 20.31 -9.80
C ILE A 162 5.19 19.43 -10.50
N VAL A 163 5.02 18.11 -10.51
CA VAL A 163 5.97 17.15 -11.07
C VAL A 163 5.42 16.49 -12.34
N ASP A 164 6.31 16.17 -13.27
CA ASP A 164 5.97 15.44 -14.47
C ASP A 164 6.07 13.91 -14.26
N LYS A 165 5.77 13.14 -15.31
CA LYS A 165 5.83 11.67 -15.29
C LYS A 165 7.23 11.09 -15.06
N PHE A 166 8.27 11.89 -15.17
CA PHE A 166 9.68 11.52 -14.97
C PHE A 166 10.22 11.98 -13.61
N GLY A 167 9.41 12.71 -12.81
CA GLY A 167 9.82 13.25 -11.53
C GLY A 167 10.52 14.60 -11.60
N HIS A 168 10.44 15.31 -12.73
CA HIS A 168 11.00 16.66 -12.85
C HIS A 168 9.93 17.71 -12.53
N VAL A 169 10.38 18.83 -11.94
CA VAL A 169 9.49 19.97 -11.70
C VAL A 169 9.08 20.60 -13.03
N ARG A 170 7.78 20.71 -13.25
CA ARG A 170 7.22 21.32 -14.48
C ARG A 170 7.56 22.79 -14.54
N ASP A 171 7.78 23.31 -15.76
CA ASP A 171 7.97 24.74 -15.99
C ASP A 171 6.74 25.55 -15.53
N THR A 172 5.56 24.92 -15.56
CA THR A 172 4.27 25.51 -15.17
C THR A 172 3.92 25.32 -13.70
N ALA A 173 4.84 24.78 -12.88
CA ALA A 173 4.57 24.52 -11.45
C ALA A 173 4.28 25.83 -10.68
N SER A 174 4.88 26.95 -11.07
CA SER A 174 4.46 28.29 -10.64
C SER A 174 4.67 29.31 -11.75
N PRO A 175 3.92 30.45 -11.74
CA PRO A 175 4.11 31.54 -12.70
C PRO A 175 5.54 32.11 -12.66
N GLU A 176 6.11 32.26 -11.46
CA GLU A 176 7.46 32.81 -11.26
C GLU A 176 8.52 31.87 -11.87
N LEU A 177 8.41 30.57 -11.60
CA LEU A 177 9.32 29.59 -12.17
C LEU A 177 9.27 29.57 -13.70
N ASN A 178 8.07 29.69 -14.26
CA ASN A 178 7.88 29.75 -15.71
C ASN A 178 8.54 30.98 -16.31
N GLN A 179 8.39 32.17 -15.67
CA GLN A 179 9.04 33.40 -16.11
C GLN A 179 10.57 33.27 -16.07
N ILE A 180 11.14 32.86 -14.92
CA ILE A 180 12.60 32.69 -14.75
C ILE A 180 13.17 31.73 -15.79
N ARG A 181 12.52 30.59 -16.03
CA ARG A 181 12.99 29.64 -17.06
C ARG A 181 12.91 30.16 -18.48
N ARG A 182 11.95 31.04 -18.80
CA ARG A 182 11.88 31.73 -20.11
C ARG A 182 12.99 32.75 -20.29
N GLU A 183 13.36 33.45 -19.22
CA GLU A 183 14.44 34.44 -19.26
C GLU A 183 15.84 33.78 -19.36
N LEU A 184 15.97 32.52 -18.93
CA LEU A 184 17.23 31.77 -19.00
C LEU A 184 17.44 30.99 -20.33
N ARG A 185 16.42 30.90 -21.18
CA ARG A 185 16.49 30.29 -22.54
C ARG A 185 16.81 31.29 -23.63
#